data_9a1064480f555c21e84aa9e233853571
#
_entry.id   9a1064480f555c21e84aa9e233853571
#
_cell.length_a   1.000
_cell.length_b   1.000
_cell.length_c   1.000
_cell.angle_alpha   90.00
_cell.angle_beta   90.00
_cell.angle_gamma   90.00
#
_symmetry.space_group_name_H-M   'P 1'
#
loop_
_entity.id
_entity.type
_entity.pdbx_description
1 polymer ?
#
loop_
_entity_poly.entity_id
_entity_poly.type
_entity_poly.pdbx_seq_one_letter_code
_entity_poly.pdbx_strand_id
1 'polypeptide(L)'
;INKIRQRAANSLENLKTADGSYILNYKCELYKPGVNCTWTKEFAWKAMEWENRLELACEGRRFFDLQRWGTLEKTMNAYFAVERNRFDWMNIARFTAGRDEFFPISQAQMKWAKGNYTQNPGY
;
A
#
# COMPACT_ATOMS: atom_id res chain seq x y z
N ILE A 1 8.02 9.06 -12.09
CA ILE A 1 7.16 9.73 -11.10
C ILE A 1 6.49 10.95 -11.74
N ASN A 2 7.23 11.97 -12.20
CA ASN A 2 6.63 13.23 -12.69
C ASN A 2 5.69 13.06 -13.90
N LYS A 3 5.89 12.09 -14.79
CA LYS A 3 4.94 11.79 -15.87
C LYS A 3 3.58 11.36 -15.34
N ILE A 4 3.55 10.54 -14.28
CA ILE A 4 2.33 10.08 -13.63
C ILE A 4 1.64 11.27 -12.95
N ARG A 5 2.38 12.07 -12.17
CA ARG A 5 1.86 13.27 -11.51
C ARG A 5 1.32 14.30 -12.48
N GLN A 6 1.98 14.48 -13.64
CA GLN A 6 1.50 15.37 -14.69
C GLN A 6 0.15 14.90 -15.26
N ARG A 7 0.00 13.60 -15.49
CA ARG A 7 -1.29 13.02 -15.93
C ARG A 7 -2.37 13.28 -14.88
N ALA A 8 -2.09 13.04 -13.60
CA ALA A 8 -3.02 13.31 -12.52
C ALA A 8 -3.36 14.81 -12.41
N ALA A 9 -2.36 15.70 -12.53
CA ALA A 9 -2.58 17.15 -12.53
C ALA A 9 -3.47 17.61 -13.68
N ASN A 10 -3.25 17.08 -14.88
CA ASN A 10 -4.08 17.39 -16.05
C ASN A 10 -5.53 16.92 -15.88
N SER A 11 -5.75 15.83 -15.14
CA SER A 11 -7.09 15.29 -14.89
C SER A 11 -7.90 16.16 -13.90
N LEU A 12 -7.28 17.06 -13.16
CA LEU A 12 -7.98 17.98 -12.24
C LEU A 12 -8.97 18.88 -12.98
N GLU A 13 -8.72 19.20 -14.24
CA GLU A 13 -9.64 20.00 -15.07
C GLU A 13 -11.02 19.32 -15.24
N ASN A 14 -11.08 17.99 -15.11
CA ASN A 14 -12.32 17.23 -15.16
C ASN A 14 -13.11 17.27 -13.84
N LEU A 15 -12.52 17.83 -12.77
CA LEU A 15 -13.12 17.93 -11.43
C LEU A 15 -13.66 19.34 -11.17
N LYS A 16 -14.19 19.99 -12.19
CA LYS A 16 -14.82 21.30 -12.09
C LYS A 16 -16.34 21.18 -12.17
N THR A 17 -17.00 22.05 -11.41
CA THR A 17 -18.45 22.28 -11.53
C THR A 17 -18.75 23.11 -12.78
N ALA A 18 -20.04 23.25 -13.12
CA ALA A 18 -20.46 24.01 -14.28
C ALA A 18 -20.07 25.50 -14.22
N ASP A 19 -19.85 26.07 -13.05
CA ASP A 19 -19.38 27.42 -12.82
C ASP A 19 -17.85 27.59 -12.89
N GLY A 20 -17.12 26.48 -13.14
CA GLY A 20 -15.66 26.45 -13.22
C GLY A 20 -14.92 26.30 -11.90
N SER A 21 -15.63 26.19 -10.77
CA SER A 21 -15.02 25.91 -9.45
C SER A 21 -14.54 24.46 -9.35
N TYR A 22 -13.47 24.20 -8.63
CA TYR A 22 -13.07 22.82 -8.35
C TYR A 22 -14.00 22.16 -7.32
N ILE A 23 -14.43 20.93 -7.61
CA ILE A 23 -15.31 20.14 -6.72
C ILE A 23 -14.62 19.83 -5.39
N LEU A 24 -13.30 19.64 -5.39
CA LEU A 24 -12.50 19.28 -4.23
C LEU A 24 -11.29 20.20 -4.11
N ASN A 25 -10.87 20.46 -2.87
CA ASN A 25 -9.60 21.11 -2.57
C ASN A 25 -8.44 20.11 -2.79
N TYR A 26 -8.23 19.76 -4.05
CA TYR A 26 -7.27 18.76 -4.48
C TYR A 26 -6.13 19.41 -5.25
N LYS A 27 -4.88 19.08 -4.90
CA LYS A 27 -3.68 19.61 -5.53
C LYS A 27 -2.70 18.49 -5.87
N CYS A 28 -2.33 18.39 -7.14
CA CYS A 28 -1.29 17.49 -7.59
C CYS A 28 -0.15 18.30 -8.23
N GLU A 29 1.00 18.35 -7.57
CA GLU A 29 2.18 19.07 -8.04
C GLU A 29 3.29 18.11 -8.46
N LEU A 30 4.07 18.53 -9.45
CA LEU A 30 5.29 17.84 -9.87
C LEU A 30 6.38 18.02 -8.81
N TYR A 31 7.25 17.03 -8.67
CA TYR A 31 8.50 17.21 -7.92
C TYR A 31 9.45 18.12 -8.70
N LYS A 32 9.82 19.22 -8.09
CA LYS A 32 10.74 20.25 -8.63
C LYS A 32 11.98 20.31 -7.76
N PRO A 33 13.13 19.77 -8.20
CA PRO A 33 14.38 19.82 -7.43
C PRO A 33 14.73 21.25 -7.01
N GLY A 34 15.12 21.43 -5.74
CA GLY A 34 15.43 22.73 -5.17
C GLY A 34 14.23 23.61 -4.82
N VAL A 35 13.00 23.21 -5.13
CA VAL A 35 11.76 23.94 -4.80
C VAL A 35 10.94 23.19 -3.76
N ASN A 36 10.52 21.97 -4.08
CA ASN A 36 9.67 21.15 -3.21
C ASN A 36 10.22 19.74 -2.97
N CYS A 37 11.40 19.43 -3.47
CA CYS A 37 12.10 18.19 -3.21
C CYS A 37 13.62 18.34 -3.34
N THR A 38 14.33 17.45 -2.64
CA THR A 38 15.76 17.20 -2.84
C THR A 38 15.91 15.71 -3.10
N TRP A 39 16.43 15.36 -4.27
CA TRP A 39 16.59 13.96 -4.66
C TRP A 39 17.76 13.32 -3.92
N THR A 40 17.44 12.62 -2.83
CA THR A 40 18.29 11.62 -2.20
C THR A 40 17.72 10.24 -2.50
N LYS A 41 18.48 9.19 -2.23
CA LYS A 41 18.02 7.81 -2.38
C LYS A 41 16.75 7.56 -1.51
N GLU A 42 16.80 8.04 -0.27
CA GLU A 42 15.71 7.89 0.71
C GLU A 42 14.45 8.63 0.27
N PHE A 43 14.60 9.87 -0.21
CA PHE A 43 13.47 10.64 -0.72
C PHE A 43 12.87 10.01 -1.97
N ALA A 44 13.72 9.58 -2.92
CA ALA A 44 13.28 8.92 -4.14
C ALA A 44 12.51 7.63 -3.84
N TRP A 45 12.98 6.84 -2.87
CA TRP A 45 12.29 5.64 -2.42
C TRP A 45 10.92 5.97 -1.82
N LYS A 46 10.87 6.90 -0.88
CA LYS A 46 9.62 7.35 -0.25
C LYS A 46 8.63 7.91 -1.28
N ALA A 47 9.10 8.70 -2.23
CA ALA A 47 8.27 9.23 -3.30
C ALA A 47 7.70 8.10 -4.18
N MET A 48 8.49 7.08 -4.51
CA MET A 48 8.05 5.92 -5.26
C MET A 48 6.99 5.10 -4.48
N GLU A 49 7.19 4.87 -3.19
CA GLU A 49 6.21 4.17 -2.33
C GLU A 49 4.86 4.89 -2.32
N TRP A 50 4.87 6.22 -2.22
CA TRP A 50 3.65 7.02 -2.25
C TRP A 50 2.97 7.01 -3.62
N GLU A 51 3.73 7.16 -4.71
CA GLU A 51 3.16 7.10 -6.06
C GLU A 51 2.52 5.74 -6.36
N ASN A 52 3.19 4.63 -5.97
CA ASN A 52 2.58 3.30 -6.11
C ASN A 52 1.28 3.17 -5.30
N ARG A 53 1.26 3.71 -4.08
CA ARG A 53 0.06 3.67 -3.24
C ARG A 53 -1.10 4.46 -3.84
N LEU A 54 -0.83 5.62 -4.40
CA LEU A 54 -1.85 6.50 -4.97
C LEU A 54 -2.33 6.00 -6.33
N GLU A 55 -1.41 5.62 -7.20
CA GLU A 55 -1.70 5.20 -8.56
C GLU A 55 -2.42 3.85 -8.63
N LEU A 56 -2.02 2.91 -7.77
CA LEU A 56 -2.53 1.54 -7.76
C LEU A 56 -3.54 1.30 -6.62
N ALA A 57 -4.18 2.37 -6.13
CA ALA A 57 -5.22 2.26 -5.12
C ALA A 57 -6.37 1.37 -5.63
N CYS A 58 -6.86 0.47 -4.76
CA CYS A 58 -7.92 -0.49 -5.06
C CYS A 58 -7.60 -1.58 -6.12
N GLU A 59 -6.36 -1.67 -6.58
CA GLU A 59 -5.93 -2.73 -7.52
C GLU A 59 -5.45 -4.02 -6.84
N GLY A 60 -5.51 -4.11 -5.51
CA GLY A 60 -5.09 -5.29 -4.73
C GLY A 60 -3.58 -5.52 -4.68
N ARG A 61 -2.76 -4.59 -5.18
CA ARG A 61 -1.30 -4.77 -5.29
C ARG A 61 -0.52 -4.40 -4.03
N ARG A 62 -1.10 -3.59 -3.15
CA ARG A 62 -0.40 -3.00 -2.00
C ARG A 62 0.26 -4.02 -1.07
N PHE A 63 -0.41 -5.14 -0.80
CA PHE A 63 0.11 -6.22 0.04
C PHE A 63 1.44 -6.77 -0.51
N PHE A 64 1.44 -7.10 -1.80
CA PHE A 64 2.62 -7.67 -2.47
C PHE A 64 3.78 -6.67 -2.60
N ASP A 65 3.49 -5.39 -2.77
CA ASP A 65 4.51 -4.36 -2.79
C ASP A 65 5.18 -4.22 -1.42
N LEU A 66 4.41 -4.16 -0.35
CA LEU A 66 4.92 -4.10 1.02
C LEU A 66 5.74 -5.35 1.38
N GLN A 67 5.31 -6.53 0.92
CA GLN A 67 6.04 -7.78 1.09
C GLN A 67 7.39 -7.73 0.39
N ARG A 68 7.44 -7.36 -0.90
CA ARG A 68 8.69 -7.21 -1.66
C ARG A 68 9.65 -6.19 -1.06
N TRP A 69 9.12 -5.13 -0.47
CA TRP A 69 9.93 -4.08 0.16
C TRP A 69 10.36 -4.43 1.58
N GLY A 70 9.89 -5.53 2.14
CA GLY A 70 10.19 -5.94 3.52
C GLY A 70 9.59 -5.01 4.58
N THR A 71 8.53 -4.28 4.23
CA THR A 71 7.88 -3.29 5.12
C THR A 71 6.48 -3.70 5.56
N LEU A 72 6.05 -4.92 5.20
CA LEU A 72 4.68 -5.39 5.42
C LEU A 72 4.32 -5.45 6.91
N GLU A 73 5.12 -6.13 7.74
CA GLU A 73 4.88 -6.24 9.19
C GLU A 73 4.77 -4.86 9.84
N LYS A 74 5.74 -3.99 9.61
CA LYS A 74 5.76 -2.64 10.17
C LYS A 74 4.53 -1.85 9.76
N THR A 75 4.15 -1.91 8.49
CA THR A 75 3.02 -1.15 7.94
C THR A 75 1.70 -1.68 8.47
N MET A 76 1.51 -3.00 8.51
CA MET A 76 0.27 -3.62 9.01
C MET A 76 0.09 -3.39 10.50
N ASN A 77 1.14 -3.56 11.31
CA ASN A 77 1.03 -3.32 12.74
C ASN A 77 0.80 -1.83 13.08
N ALA A 78 1.38 -0.91 12.32
CA ALA A 78 1.07 0.52 12.45
C ALA A 78 -0.39 0.82 12.09
N TYR A 79 -0.93 0.21 11.04
CA TYR A 79 -2.34 0.32 10.68
C TYR A 79 -3.25 -0.23 11.78
N PHE A 80 -3.00 -1.43 12.29
CA PHE A 80 -3.78 -2.02 13.38
C PHE A 80 -3.74 -1.17 14.65
N ALA A 81 -2.61 -0.55 14.97
CA ALA A 81 -2.50 0.34 16.13
C ALA A 81 -3.44 1.55 16.05
N VAL A 82 -3.70 2.08 14.85
CA VAL A 82 -4.65 3.17 14.61
C VAL A 82 -6.10 2.65 14.65
N GLU A 83 -6.37 1.55 13.94
CA GLU A 83 -7.74 1.05 13.76
C GLU A 83 -8.34 0.44 15.04
N ARG A 84 -7.53 -0.04 15.98
CA ARG A 84 -7.99 -0.47 17.31
C ARG A 84 -8.78 0.60 18.06
N ASN A 85 -8.47 1.85 17.80
CA ASN A 85 -9.20 2.98 18.43
C ASN A 85 -10.60 3.17 17.83
N ARG A 86 -10.90 2.50 16.70
CA ARG A 86 -12.17 2.63 15.98
C ARG A 86 -13.01 1.35 16.04
N PHE A 87 -12.34 0.19 16.10
CA PHE A 87 -12.98 -1.11 15.96
C PHE A 87 -12.47 -2.08 17.02
N ASP A 88 -13.32 -2.44 17.98
CA ASP A 88 -12.98 -3.35 19.08
C ASP A 88 -12.51 -4.74 18.59
N TRP A 89 -13.06 -5.23 17.50
CA TRP A 89 -12.64 -6.51 16.90
C TRP A 89 -11.20 -6.51 16.35
N MET A 90 -10.61 -5.32 16.17
CA MET A 90 -9.20 -5.16 15.77
C MET A 90 -8.21 -5.27 16.96
N ASN A 91 -8.70 -5.38 18.21
CA ASN A 91 -7.84 -5.38 19.39
C ASN A 91 -6.82 -6.53 19.40
N ILE A 92 -7.19 -7.68 18.83
CA ILE A 92 -6.34 -8.86 18.72
C ILE A 92 -5.54 -8.92 17.42
N ALA A 93 -5.82 -8.02 16.49
CA ALA A 93 -5.16 -8.02 15.17
C ALA A 93 -3.67 -7.74 15.32
N ARG A 94 -2.84 -8.64 14.80
CA ARG A 94 -1.39 -8.53 14.78
C ARG A 94 -0.86 -9.22 13.54
N PHE A 95 0.06 -8.59 12.87
CA PHE A 95 0.84 -9.17 11.80
C PHE A 95 2.15 -9.73 12.36
N THR A 96 2.46 -10.97 12.07
CA THR A 96 3.69 -11.66 12.50
C THR A 96 4.52 -11.99 11.27
N ALA A 97 5.71 -11.40 11.19
CA ALA A 97 6.65 -11.66 10.10
C ALA A 97 7.05 -13.14 10.05
N GLY A 98 7.24 -13.65 8.84
CA GLY A 98 7.59 -15.05 8.59
C GLY A 98 6.39 -16.01 8.62
N ARG A 99 5.21 -15.55 9.04
CA ARG A 99 3.96 -16.31 9.03
C ARG A 99 2.91 -15.64 8.13
N ASP A 100 2.53 -14.42 8.45
CA ASP A 100 1.34 -13.77 7.87
C ASP A 100 1.56 -13.24 6.45
N GLU A 101 2.77 -13.37 5.92
CA GLU A 101 3.07 -13.18 4.50
C GLU A 101 2.52 -14.34 3.63
N PHE A 102 2.19 -15.46 4.25
CA PHE A 102 1.76 -16.69 3.59
C PHE A 102 0.35 -17.08 4.04
N PHE A 103 -0.36 -17.76 3.17
CA PHE A 103 -1.60 -18.43 3.56
C PHE A 103 -1.31 -19.86 3.99
N PRO A 104 -2.06 -20.41 4.97
CA PRO A 104 -1.94 -21.83 5.29
C PRO A 104 -2.39 -22.69 4.11
N ILE A 105 -1.67 -23.78 3.88
CA ILE A 105 -2.12 -24.82 2.95
C ILE A 105 -3.29 -25.55 3.63
N SER A 106 -4.41 -25.69 2.93
CA SER A 106 -5.59 -26.32 3.51
C SER A 106 -5.32 -27.77 3.94
N GLN A 107 -5.98 -28.22 5.00
CA GLN A 107 -5.84 -29.61 5.47
C GLN A 107 -6.22 -30.65 4.40
N ALA A 108 -7.19 -30.31 3.54
CA ALA A 108 -7.58 -31.19 2.43
C ALA A 108 -6.41 -31.36 1.44
N GLN A 109 -5.70 -30.30 1.09
CA GLN A 109 -4.52 -30.34 0.24
C GLN A 109 -3.36 -31.10 0.90
N MET A 110 -3.13 -30.88 2.20
CA MET A 110 -2.11 -31.62 2.96
C MET A 110 -2.37 -33.13 2.96
N LYS A 111 -3.62 -33.54 3.20
CA LYS A 111 -4.01 -34.96 3.13
C LYS A 111 -3.84 -35.54 1.73
N TRP A 112 -4.28 -34.80 0.71
CA TRP A 112 -4.15 -35.24 -0.69
C TRP A 112 -2.69 -35.39 -1.12
N ALA A 113 -1.82 -34.54 -0.66
CA ALA A 113 -0.39 -34.55 -0.97
C ALA A 113 0.39 -35.73 -0.33
N LYS A 114 -0.21 -36.47 0.62
CA LYS A 114 0.36 -37.68 1.25
C LYS A 114 1.81 -37.47 1.76
N GLY A 115 2.08 -36.34 2.40
CA GLY A 115 3.41 -36.02 2.94
C GLY A 115 4.35 -35.30 1.97
N ASN A 116 3.95 -35.05 0.73
CA ASN A 116 4.79 -34.32 -0.24
C ASN A 116 4.78 -32.80 -0.02
N TYR A 117 3.85 -32.27 0.81
CA TYR A 117 3.79 -30.86 1.17
C TYR A 117 4.18 -30.65 2.62
N THR A 118 4.92 -29.58 2.84
CA THR A 118 5.18 -29.05 4.18
C THR A 118 4.36 -27.79 4.37
N GLN A 119 3.72 -27.64 5.52
CA GLN A 119 2.93 -26.46 5.84
C GLN A 119 3.81 -25.20 5.88
N ASN A 120 3.23 -24.06 5.53
CA ASN A 120 3.90 -22.79 5.65
C ASN A 120 4.25 -22.49 7.12
N PRO A 121 5.35 -21.75 7.38
CA PRO A 121 5.81 -21.49 8.75
C PRO A 121 4.71 -20.87 9.62
N GLY A 122 4.57 -21.36 10.85
CA GLY A 122 3.63 -20.81 11.83
C GLY A 122 2.18 -21.30 11.75
N TYR A 123 1.90 -22.27 10.84
CA TYR A 123 0.57 -22.87 10.68
C TYR A 123 0.56 -24.36 10.96
#